data_01976afd07992be74e86d79922953793
#
_entry.id   01976afd07992be74e86d79922953793
#
_cell.length_a   1.000
_cell.length_b   1.000
_cell.length_c   1.000
_cell.angle_alpha   90.00
_cell.angle_beta   90.00
_cell.angle_gamma   90.00
#
_symmetry.space_group_name_H-M   'P 1'
#
loop_
_entity.id
_entity.type
_entity.pdbx_description
1 polymer ?
#
loop_
_entity_poly.entity_id
_entity_poly.type
_entity_poly.pdbx_seq_one_letter_code
_entity_poly.pdbx_strand_id
1 'polypeptide(L)'
;MISASMSSELRDDSDVNFGNMKGHYEPYLLKLVTGEQLADLSHPGTDLVEKVRNNGLIRYWDRWQAIIWGDDVAYLTQSSKFARKSLWLNIDTLYLPIFLLTFYQHIRLQKISAELYELASQKIESNQRQIAKLRRLSEMLLDYRSKYVFSEVTRAPVLATLHERFSEHFRTASSLQDIETELDRRYTEERTLAQERLGTAVALITVLVVPLTILTAVYGQAIQTVTQKNHLLSGLIIGLSIVATPLFFLALRRKKKF
;
A
#
# COMPACT_ATOMS: atom_id res chain seq x y z
N MET A 1 4.84 -13.57 18.32
CA MET A 1 5.62 -14.57 19.08
C MET A 1 5.48 -15.88 18.32
N ILE A 2 6.53 -16.31 17.60
CA ILE A 2 6.46 -17.56 16.81
C ILE A 2 6.67 -18.70 17.80
N SER A 3 5.58 -19.33 18.23
CA SER A 3 5.66 -20.49 19.11
C SER A 3 5.62 -21.78 18.28
N ALA A 4 6.78 -22.34 18.00
CA ALA A 4 6.88 -23.73 17.56
C ALA A 4 6.77 -24.62 18.80
N SER A 5 5.56 -24.82 19.34
CA SER A 5 5.35 -25.76 20.42
C SER A 5 5.12 -27.15 19.87
N MET A 6 6.13 -27.98 19.98
CA MET A 6 5.97 -29.43 19.89
C MET A 6 5.55 -29.91 21.27
N SER A 7 4.27 -30.29 21.46
CA SER A 7 3.89 -30.92 22.71
C SER A 7 4.54 -32.31 22.79
N SER A 8 5.44 -32.45 23.74
CA SER A 8 6.04 -33.74 24.11
C SER A 8 5.00 -34.73 24.71
N GLU A 9 3.78 -34.27 24.93
CA GLU A 9 2.68 -35.05 25.50
C GLU A 9 2.04 -36.07 24.53
N LEU A 10 2.26 -35.93 23.22
CA LEU A 10 1.88 -36.97 22.26
C LEU A 10 2.87 -38.14 22.27
N ARG A 11 3.75 -38.25 23.27
CA ARG A 11 4.87 -39.17 23.28
C ARG A 11 4.52 -40.60 23.68
N ASP A 12 3.40 -40.84 24.34
CA ASP A 12 3.14 -42.11 24.99
C ASP A 12 1.89 -42.88 24.54
N ASP A 13 1.02 -42.23 23.72
CA ASP A 13 -0.09 -43.00 23.14
C ASP A 13 0.30 -43.59 21.81
N SER A 14 1.00 -44.77 21.90
CA SER A 14 1.36 -45.60 20.76
C SER A 14 0.15 -46.18 19.99
N ASP A 15 -1.07 -45.91 20.46
CA ASP A 15 -2.31 -46.47 19.92
C ASP A 15 -3.24 -45.45 19.24
N VAL A 16 -2.87 -44.18 19.15
CA VAL A 16 -3.63 -43.22 18.31
C VAL A 16 -3.34 -43.54 16.85
N ASN A 17 -4.15 -44.43 16.31
CA ASN A 17 -4.11 -44.83 14.91
C ASN A 17 -4.61 -43.63 14.03
N PHE A 18 -3.69 -42.74 13.74
CA PHE A 18 -3.96 -41.57 12.89
C PHE A 18 -4.52 -41.91 11.50
N GLY A 19 -4.44 -43.18 11.08
CA GLY A 19 -5.00 -43.65 9.81
C GLY A 19 -6.51 -43.55 9.71
N ASN A 20 -7.24 -43.64 10.83
CA ASN A 20 -8.71 -43.49 10.88
C ASN A 20 -9.22 -42.09 11.14
N MET A 21 -8.33 -41.15 11.42
CA MET A 21 -8.68 -39.74 11.68
C MET A 21 -8.72 -38.89 10.40
N LYS A 22 -9.12 -39.42 9.25
CA LYS A 22 -9.38 -38.61 8.08
C LYS A 22 -10.47 -37.60 8.42
N GLY A 23 -10.06 -36.37 8.73
CA GLY A 23 -10.97 -35.24 8.98
C GLY A 23 -10.99 -34.66 10.38
N HIS A 24 -10.16 -35.12 11.32
CA HIS A 24 -10.19 -34.66 12.70
C HIS A 24 -8.91 -33.96 13.20
N TYR A 25 -7.98 -33.62 12.30
CA TYR A 25 -6.73 -32.91 12.70
C TYR A 25 -6.90 -31.42 12.84
N GLU A 26 -7.86 -30.87 12.14
CA GLU A 26 -8.07 -29.42 12.10
C GLU A 26 -8.30 -28.80 13.49
N PRO A 27 -9.08 -29.42 14.39
CA PRO A 27 -9.23 -28.91 15.75
C PRO A 27 -7.92 -28.84 16.53
N TYR A 28 -7.05 -29.86 16.37
CA TYR A 28 -5.74 -29.88 17.05
C TYR A 28 -4.79 -28.85 16.45
N LEU A 29 -4.75 -28.72 15.13
CA LEU A 29 -3.97 -27.69 14.46
C LEU A 29 -4.44 -26.29 14.86
N LEU A 30 -5.74 -26.10 14.98
CA LEU A 30 -6.29 -24.82 15.42
C LEU A 30 -5.87 -24.50 16.86
N LYS A 31 -5.97 -25.43 17.77
CA LYS A 31 -5.48 -25.25 19.16
C LYS A 31 -3.99 -24.91 19.21
N LEU A 32 -3.18 -25.59 18.39
CA LEU A 32 -1.74 -25.29 18.32
C LEU A 32 -1.47 -23.87 17.84
N VAL A 33 -2.20 -23.40 16.85
CA VAL A 33 -1.98 -22.06 16.28
C VAL A 33 -2.56 -20.95 17.14
N THR A 34 -3.63 -21.24 17.92
CA THR A 34 -4.19 -20.29 18.90
C THR A 34 -3.45 -20.28 20.23
N GLY A 35 -2.52 -21.22 20.44
CA GLY A 35 -1.79 -21.36 21.70
C GLY A 35 -2.64 -21.95 22.82
N GLU A 36 -3.79 -22.55 22.52
CA GLU A 36 -4.62 -23.25 23.50
C GLU A 36 -3.99 -24.59 23.90
N GLN A 37 -4.20 -24.97 25.16
CA GLN A 37 -3.71 -26.26 25.62
C GLN A 37 -4.46 -27.42 24.94
N LEU A 38 -3.72 -28.39 24.42
CA LEU A 38 -4.30 -29.55 23.75
C LEU A 38 -5.19 -30.39 24.70
N ALA A 39 -4.86 -30.37 26.00
CA ALA A 39 -5.61 -31.08 27.04
C ALA A 39 -6.94 -30.41 27.37
N ASP A 40 -7.20 -29.18 26.93
CA ASP A 40 -8.47 -28.53 27.14
C ASP A 40 -9.56 -29.24 26.34
N LEU A 41 -10.61 -29.68 27.03
CA LEU A 41 -11.76 -30.39 26.46
C LEU A 41 -12.65 -29.51 25.59
N SER A 42 -12.42 -28.19 25.57
CA SER A 42 -13.12 -27.26 24.70
C SER A 42 -12.76 -27.57 23.23
N HIS A 43 -13.77 -27.85 22.43
CA HIS A 43 -13.59 -28.05 20.99
C HIS A 43 -13.95 -26.75 20.27
N PRO A 44 -13.13 -26.33 19.27
CA PRO A 44 -13.51 -25.23 18.40
C PRO A 44 -14.86 -25.50 17.74
N GLY A 45 -15.68 -24.47 17.58
CA GLY A 45 -16.96 -24.58 16.90
C GLY A 45 -16.78 -25.10 15.46
N THR A 46 -17.76 -25.87 14.98
CA THR A 46 -17.74 -26.48 13.62
C THR A 46 -17.52 -25.44 12.55
N ASP A 47 -18.14 -24.27 12.66
CA ASP A 47 -18.03 -23.18 11.68
C ASP A 47 -16.59 -22.63 11.59
N LEU A 48 -15.90 -22.54 12.75
CA LEU A 48 -14.53 -22.11 12.80
C LEU A 48 -13.60 -23.15 12.16
N VAL A 49 -13.80 -24.42 12.46
CA VAL A 49 -13.04 -25.52 11.87
C VAL A 49 -13.23 -25.57 10.35
N GLU A 50 -14.43 -25.35 9.87
CA GLU A 50 -14.75 -25.33 8.44
C GLU A 50 -14.09 -24.13 7.75
N LYS A 51 -14.15 -22.96 8.35
CA LYS A 51 -13.48 -21.75 7.85
C LYS A 51 -11.98 -21.94 7.75
N VAL A 52 -11.37 -22.54 8.75
CA VAL A 52 -9.94 -22.84 8.78
C VAL A 52 -9.58 -23.89 7.71
N ARG A 53 -10.40 -24.93 7.57
CA ARG A 53 -10.20 -25.96 6.54
C ARG A 53 -10.19 -25.39 5.13
N ASN A 54 -11.06 -24.42 4.86
CA ASN A 54 -11.21 -23.83 3.54
C ASN A 54 -10.13 -22.80 3.23
N ASN A 55 -9.69 -22.03 4.22
CA ASN A 55 -8.85 -20.85 3.99
C ASN A 55 -7.43 -20.95 4.54
N GLY A 56 -7.19 -21.79 5.54
CA GLY A 56 -5.90 -21.82 6.25
C GLY A 56 -5.14 -23.13 6.15
N LEU A 57 -5.79 -24.23 5.75
CA LEU A 57 -5.18 -25.54 5.78
C LEU A 57 -4.36 -25.79 4.50
N ILE A 58 -3.08 -26.14 4.68
CA ILE A 58 -2.16 -26.55 3.63
C ILE A 58 -1.94 -28.05 3.73
N ARG A 59 -2.42 -28.78 2.73
CA ARG A 59 -2.24 -30.24 2.59
C ARG A 59 -1.29 -30.48 1.43
N TYR A 60 -0.04 -30.68 1.73
CA TYR A 60 0.94 -30.99 0.69
C TYR A 60 1.23 -32.49 0.55
N TRP A 61 1.24 -33.21 1.69
CA TRP A 61 1.44 -34.66 1.77
C TRP A 61 0.41 -35.29 2.69
N ASP A 62 0.06 -36.52 2.48
CA ASP A 62 -0.90 -37.25 3.33
C ASP A 62 -0.51 -37.28 4.81
N ARG A 63 0.80 -37.19 5.09
CA ARG A 63 1.35 -37.32 6.45
C ARG A 63 1.89 -36.02 7.02
N TRP A 64 1.67 -34.91 6.33
CA TRP A 64 2.16 -33.60 6.73
C TRP A 64 1.15 -32.52 6.33
N GLN A 65 0.80 -31.71 7.29
CA GLN A 65 -0.17 -30.61 7.11
C GLN A 65 0.34 -29.38 7.84
N ALA A 66 -0.01 -28.22 7.35
CA ALA A 66 0.19 -26.96 8.03
C ALA A 66 -1.11 -26.17 8.07
N ILE A 67 -1.25 -25.31 9.05
CA ILE A 67 -2.34 -24.37 9.16
C ILE A 67 -1.79 -22.97 9.38
N ILE A 68 -2.39 -22.00 8.70
CA ILE A 68 -2.14 -20.59 8.90
C ILE A 68 -3.38 -19.99 9.53
N TRP A 69 -3.21 -19.26 10.63
CA TRP A 69 -4.29 -18.57 11.28
C TRP A 69 -3.79 -17.28 11.93
N GLY A 70 -4.40 -16.12 11.57
CA GLY A 70 -3.83 -14.84 11.99
C GLY A 70 -2.39 -14.67 11.52
N ASP A 71 -1.51 -14.39 12.45
CA ASP A 71 -0.08 -14.17 12.21
C ASP A 71 0.77 -15.40 12.57
N ASP A 72 0.13 -16.55 12.81
CA ASP A 72 0.78 -17.77 13.25
C ASP A 72 0.66 -18.91 12.23
N VAL A 73 1.60 -19.84 12.28
CA VAL A 73 1.59 -21.06 11.49
C VAL A 73 1.90 -22.27 12.38
N ALA A 74 1.11 -23.32 12.25
CA ALA A 74 1.37 -24.59 12.92
C ALA A 74 1.57 -25.71 11.91
N TYR A 75 2.47 -26.66 12.24
CA TYR A 75 2.78 -27.81 11.42
C TYR A 75 2.47 -29.09 12.19
N LEU A 76 1.83 -30.04 11.53
CA LEU A 76 1.52 -31.37 12.07
C LEU A 76 2.05 -32.45 11.15
N THR A 77 2.70 -33.45 11.72
CA THR A 77 3.16 -34.65 10.99
C THR A 77 2.83 -35.92 11.76
N GLN A 78 2.45 -36.94 11.03
CA GLN A 78 2.16 -38.27 11.57
C GLN A 78 3.43 -39.11 11.79
N SER A 79 4.58 -38.74 11.25
CA SER A 79 5.80 -39.52 11.31
C SER A 79 6.82 -38.93 12.26
N SER A 80 7.01 -39.58 13.40
CA SER A 80 8.02 -39.19 14.40
C SER A 80 9.46 -39.21 13.84
N LYS A 81 9.78 -40.17 12.96
CA LYS A 81 11.11 -40.25 12.30
C LYS A 81 11.31 -39.09 11.32
N PHE A 82 10.32 -38.81 10.51
CA PHE A 82 10.36 -37.69 9.57
C PHE A 82 10.40 -36.34 10.32
N ALA A 83 9.58 -36.20 11.35
CA ALA A 83 9.57 -35.00 12.19
C ALA A 83 10.97 -34.71 12.74
N ARG A 84 11.63 -35.68 13.34
CA ARG A 84 12.94 -35.49 13.97
C ARG A 84 14.08 -35.28 12.97
N LYS A 85 14.07 -35.96 11.81
CA LYS A 85 15.19 -35.92 10.86
C LYS A 85 15.10 -34.78 9.84
N SER A 86 13.91 -34.48 9.39
CA SER A 86 13.75 -33.61 8.20
C SER A 86 12.83 -32.46 8.42
N LEU A 87 11.65 -32.65 9.06
CA LEU A 87 10.66 -31.59 9.15
C LEU A 87 11.16 -30.40 9.99
N TRP A 88 11.77 -30.68 11.15
CA TRP A 88 12.35 -29.65 12.02
C TRP A 88 13.39 -28.80 11.29
N LEU A 89 14.34 -29.48 10.64
CA LEU A 89 15.36 -28.79 9.88
C LEU A 89 14.74 -27.95 8.75
N ASN A 90 13.77 -28.52 8.04
CA ASN A 90 13.08 -27.82 6.96
C ASN A 90 12.24 -26.62 7.47
N ILE A 91 11.60 -26.75 8.65
CA ILE A 91 10.87 -25.63 9.25
C ILE A 91 11.84 -24.48 9.52
N ASP A 92 12.94 -24.72 10.20
CA ASP A 92 13.88 -23.68 10.59
C ASP A 92 14.62 -23.08 9.40
N THR A 93 15.02 -23.89 8.44
CA THR A 93 15.91 -23.44 7.34
C THR A 93 15.19 -23.02 6.08
N LEU A 94 13.99 -23.52 5.84
CA LEU A 94 13.26 -23.31 4.58
C LEU A 94 11.87 -22.68 4.77
N TYR A 95 11.04 -23.25 5.65
CA TYR A 95 9.64 -22.82 5.76
C TYR A 95 9.49 -21.51 6.54
N LEU A 96 10.23 -21.39 7.64
CA LEU A 96 10.23 -20.18 8.46
C LEU A 96 10.73 -18.95 7.68
N PRO A 97 11.85 -19.02 6.93
CA PRO A 97 12.26 -17.88 6.10
C PRO A 97 11.21 -17.44 5.07
N ILE A 98 10.49 -18.38 4.44
CA ILE A 98 9.41 -18.05 3.50
C ILE A 98 8.23 -17.40 4.21
N PHE A 99 7.83 -17.95 5.35
CA PHE A 99 6.80 -17.33 6.18
C PHE A 99 7.19 -15.92 6.62
N LEU A 100 8.40 -15.73 7.13
CA LEU A 100 8.92 -14.43 7.54
C LEU A 100 9.00 -13.43 6.38
N LEU A 101 9.35 -13.88 5.19
CA LEU A 101 9.35 -13.03 4.00
C LEU A 101 7.95 -12.51 3.71
N THR A 102 6.96 -13.38 3.62
CA THR A 102 5.57 -12.99 3.32
C THR A 102 4.93 -12.19 4.44
N PHE A 103 5.22 -12.52 5.69
CA PHE A 103 4.79 -11.75 6.84
C PHE A 103 5.39 -10.34 6.85
N TYR A 104 6.68 -10.21 6.57
CA TYR A 104 7.33 -8.91 6.42
C TYR A 104 6.73 -8.09 5.26
N GLN A 105 6.47 -8.73 4.13
CA GLN A 105 5.76 -8.10 3.01
C GLN A 105 4.42 -7.53 3.46
N HIS A 106 3.63 -8.31 4.19
CA HIS A 106 2.34 -7.91 4.75
C HIS A 106 2.45 -6.68 5.66
N ILE A 107 3.35 -6.73 6.66
CA ILE A 107 3.58 -5.61 7.59
C ILE A 107 4.00 -4.33 6.84
N ARG A 108 4.86 -4.45 5.83
CA ARG A 108 5.28 -3.30 5.03
C ARG A 108 4.14 -2.69 4.24
N LEU A 109 3.29 -3.50 3.63
CA LEU A 109 2.10 -3.03 2.93
C LEU A 109 1.08 -2.39 3.87
N GLN A 110 0.84 -2.99 5.04
CA GLN A 110 -0.02 -2.38 6.07
C GLN A 110 0.49 -1.00 6.48
N LYS A 111 1.81 -0.84 6.66
CA LYS A 111 2.40 0.45 7.01
C LYS A 111 2.17 1.49 5.91
N ILE A 112 2.42 1.14 4.64
CA ILE A 112 2.19 2.05 3.50
C ILE A 112 0.71 2.42 3.41
N SER A 113 -0.20 1.44 3.57
CA SER A 113 -1.64 1.66 3.57
C SER A 113 -2.09 2.58 4.71
N ALA A 114 -1.55 2.41 5.92
CA ALA A 114 -1.87 3.27 7.06
C ALA A 114 -1.41 4.72 6.82
N GLU A 115 -0.20 4.94 6.30
CA GLU A 115 0.31 6.27 5.94
C GLU A 115 -0.55 6.92 4.83
N LEU A 116 -1.01 6.12 3.86
CA LEU A 116 -1.89 6.58 2.78
C LEU A 116 -3.28 6.96 3.32
N TYR A 117 -3.83 6.17 4.25
CA TYR A 117 -5.10 6.47 4.91
C TYR A 117 -5.01 7.73 5.80
N GLU A 118 -3.92 7.88 6.54
CA GLU A 118 -3.65 9.08 7.35
C GLU A 118 -3.59 10.33 6.47
N LEU A 119 -2.91 10.25 5.31
CA LEU A 119 -2.89 11.33 4.34
C LEU A 119 -4.29 11.69 3.83
N ALA A 120 -5.15 10.68 3.65
CA ALA A 120 -6.53 10.88 3.22
C ALA A 120 -7.40 11.59 4.26
N SER A 121 -7.15 11.35 5.53
CA SER A 121 -7.93 11.92 6.64
C SER A 121 -7.53 13.36 6.98
N GLN A 122 -6.32 13.79 6.63
CA GLN A 122 -5.82 15.14 6.89
C GLN A 122 -6.41 16.16 5.90
N LYS A 123 -7.45 16.84 6.31
CA LYS A 123 -8.27 17.72 5.46
C LYS A 123 -7.63 19.07 5.07
N ILE A 124 -6.49 19.49 5.63
CA ILE A 124 -6.01 20.89 5.52
C ILE A 124 -4.46 20.95 5.55
N GLU A 125 -3.78 20.26 4.68
CA GLU A 125 -2.38 20.61 4.41
C GLU A 125 -2.26 21.40 3.10
N SER A 126 -1.22 22.24 3.00
CA SER A 126 -0.93 22.88 1.73
C SER A 126 -0.70 21.82 0.64
N ASN A 127 -1.25 22.05 -0.54
CA ASN A 127 -1.16 21.13 -1.69
C ASN A 127 0.27 20.63 -1.94
N GLN A 128 1.29 21.46 -1.71
CA GLN A 128 2.69 21.07 -1.85
C GLN A 128 3.14 19.98 -0.85
N ARG A 129 2.64 20.04 0.38
CA ARG A 129 2.95 19.01 1.40
C ARG A 129 2.27 17.69 1.09
N GLN A 130 1.04 17.73 0.59
CA GLN A 130 0.32 16.52 0.17
C GLN A 130 1.04 15.82 -1.00
N ILE A 131 1.43 16.58 -2.02
CA ILE A 131 2.20 16.05 -3.16
C ILE A 131 3.54 15.47 -2.70
N ALA A 132 4.26 16.12 -1.79
CA ALA A 132 5.51 15.60 -1.26
C ALA A 132 5.32 14.28 -0.48
N LYS A 133 4.24 14.15 0.30
CA LYS A 133 3.89 12.91 1.01
C LYS A 133 3.51 11.79 0.03
N LEU A 134 2.68 12.08 -0.98
CA LEU A 134 2.33 11.12 -2.03
C LEU A 134 3.56 10.62 -2.75
N ARG A 135 4.49 11.52 -3.10
CA ARG A 135 5.76 11.16 -3.74
C ARG A 135 6.57 10.22 -2.85
N ARG A 136 6.70 10.53 -1.57
CA ARG A 136 7.39 9.66 -0.61
C ARG A 136 6.75 8.28 -0.53
N LEU A 137 5.42 8.19 -0.49
CA LEU A 137 4.70 6.91 -0.49
C LEU A 137 4.95 6.11 -1.77
N SER A 138 4.96 6.78 -2.93
CA SER A 138 5.31 6.17 -4.20
C SER A 138 6.75 5.63 -4.22
N GLU A 139 7.71 6.39 -3.67
CA GLU A 139 9.09 5.93 -3.53
C GLU A 139 9.20 4.72 -2.60
N MET A 140 8.46 4.71 -1.47
CA MET A 140 8.39 3.55 -0.57
C MET A 140 7.78 2.31 -1.25
N LEU A 141 6.76 2.50 -2.08
CA LEU A 141 6.13 1.41 -2.81
C LEU A 141 7.05 0.85 -3.91
N LEU A 142 7.77 1.70 -4.62
CA LEU A 142 8.79 1.30 -5.60
C LEU A 142 9.94 0.54 -4.93
N ASP A 143 10.42 1.01 -3.77
CA ASP A 143 11.43 0.31 -2.98
C ASP A 143 10.94 -1.06 -2.53
N TYR A 144 9.70 -1.15 -2.03
CA TYR A 144 9.05 -2.40 -1.68
C TYR A 144 9.00 -3.35 -2.89
N ARG A 145 8.51 -2.87 -4.03
CA ARG A 145 8.36 -3.67 -5.25
C ARG A 145 9.71 -4.20 -5.74
N SER A 146 10.74 -3.37 -5.72
CA SER A 146 12.07 -3.75 -6.19
C SER A 146 12.77 -4.78 -5.30
N LYS A 147 12.48 -4.75 -3.99
CA LYS A 147 13.17 -5.60 -3.00
C LYS A 147 12.42 -6.85 -2.60
N TYR A 148 11.08 -6.81 -2.67
CA TYR A 148 10.25 -7.86 -2.05
C TYR A 148 9.25 -8.51 -3.00
N VAL A 149 9.01 -7.96 -4.19
CA VAL A 149 8.13 -8.59 -5.17
C VAL A 149 9.00 -9.36 -6.16
N PHE A 150 9.05 -10.67 -5.97
CA PHE A 150 9.79 -11.58 -6.82
C PHE A 150 8.83 -12.33 -7.75
N SER A 151 9.24 -12.51 -9.00
CA SER A 151 8.52 -13.36 -9.95
C SER A 151 8.61 -14.85 -9.56
N GLU A 152 9.72 -15.23 -8.93
CA GLU A 152 9.98 -16.59 -8.46
C GLU A 152 10.81 -16.50 -7.18
N VAL A 153 10.24 -16.94 -6.05
CA VAL A 153 10.93 -16.97 -4.76
C VAL A 153 11.80 -18.20 -4.62
N THR A 154 11.36 -19.31 -5.23
CA THR A 154 12.03 -20.61 -5.14
C THR A 154 11.60 -21.54 -6.26
N ARG A 155 12.52 -22.40 -6.68
CA ARG A 155 12.23 -23.48 -7.65
C ARG A 155 11.76 -24.78 -7.01
N ALA A 156 11.84 -24.89 -5.69
CA ALA A 156 11.34 -26.06 -4.98
C ALA A 156 9.81 -26.03 -4.90
N PRO A 157 9.08 -27.00 -5.48
CA PRO A 157 7.61 -26.94 -5.59
C PRO A 157 6.90 -26.79 -4.24
N VAL A 158 7.39 -27.45 -3.19
CA VAL A 158 6.82 -27.37 -1.83
C VAL A 158 6.89 -25.93 -1.31
N LEU A 159 8.04 -25.30 -1.47
CA LEU A 159 8.29 -23.95 -0.97
C LEU A 159 7.52 -22.92 -1.79
N ALA A 160 7.39 -23.14 -3.09
CA ALA A 160 6.57 -22.29 -3.96
C ALA A 160 5.09 -22.33 -3.52
N THR A 161 4.54 -23.52 -3.28
CA THR A 161 3.17 -23.69 -2.77
C THR A 161 2.99 -23.03 -1.39
N LEU A 162 3.96 -23.18 -0.49
CA LEU A 162 3.91 -22.53 0.82
C LEU A 162 3.91 -20.98 0.69
N HIS A 163 4.80 -20.47 -0.15
CA HIS A 163 4.85 -19.03 -0.42
C HIS A 163 3.53 -18.50 -0.99
N GLU A 164 2.95 -19.20 -1.96
CA GLU A 164 1.66 -18.85 -2.55
C GLU A 164 0.56 -18.82 -1.48
N ARG A 165 0.45 -19.86 -0.65
CA ARG A 165 -0.55 -19.94 0.42
C ARG A 165 -0.36 -18.88 1.50
N PHE A 166 0.88 -18.57 1.88
CA PHE A 166 1.17 -17.46 2.80
C PHE A 166 0.79 -16.12 2.17
N SER A 167 1.11 -15.92 0.90
CA SER A 167 0.77 -14.69 0.16
C SER A 167 -0.74 -14.49 0.00
N GLU A 168 -1.48 -15.56 -0.26
CA GLU A 168 -2.95 -15.56 -0.29
C GLU A 168 -3.53 -15.22 1.08
N HIS A 169 -3.05 -15.88 2.15
CA HIS A 169 -3.52 -15.65 3.51
C HIS A 169 -3.31 -14.20 3.94
N PHE A 170 -2.13 -13.65 3.74
CA PHE A 170 -1.79 -12.27 4.05
C PHE A 170 -2.28 -11.27 3.00
N ARG A 171 -2.90 -11.74 1.92
CA ARG A 171 -3.44 -10.91 0.84
C ARG A 171 -2.42 -9.91 0.28
N THR A 172 -1.14 -10.30 0.19
CA THR A 172 -0.07 -9.39 -0.19
C THR A 172 -0.25 -8.82 -1.59
N ALA A 173 -0.65 -9.64 -2.56
CA ALA A 173 -0.87 -9.21 -3.94
C ALA A 173 -2.05 -8.23 -4.07
N SER A 174 -3.20 -8.55 -3.45
CA SER A 174 -4.37 -7.67 -3.49
C SER A 174 -4.12 -6.36 -2.74
N SER A 175 -3.48 -6.41 -1.57
CA SER A 175 -3.13 -5.20 -0.82
C SER A 175 -2.17 -4.30 -1.59
N LEU A 176 -1.21 -4.86 -2.32
CA LEU A 176 -0.32 -4.09 -3.20
C LEU A 176 -1.13 -3.39 -4.29
N GLN A 177 -2.01 -4.12 -4.98
CA GLN A 177 -2.86 -3.57 -6.03
C GLN A 177 -3.80 -2.47 -5.51
N ASP A 178 -4.40 -2.67 -4.33
CA ASP A 178 -5.27 -1.68 -3.70
C ASP A 178 -4.51 -0.37 -3.41
N ILE A 179 -3.27 -0.48 -2.88
CA ILE A 179 -2.41 0.66 -2.59
C ILE A 179 -1.99 1.37 -3.89
N GLU A 180 -1.58 0.63 -4.92
CA GLU A 180 -1.23 1.20 -6.24
C GLU A 180 -2.40 1.99 -6.82
N THR A 181 -3.59 1.38 -6.83
CA THR A 181 -4.82 2.00 -7.36
C THR A 181 -5.18 3.28 -6.59
N GLU A 182 -5.12 3.24 -5.26
CA GLU A 182 -5.45 4.42 -4.45
C GLU A 182 -4.40 5.53 -4.59
N LEU A 183 -3.11 5.18 -4.71
CA LEU A 183 -2.05 6.15 -5.00
C LEU A 183 -2.28 6.83 -6.35
N ASP A 184 -2.53 6.07 -7.41
CA ASP A 184 -2.79 6.62 -8.75
C ASP A 184 -4.03 7.52 -8.77
N ARG A 185 -5.09 7.11 -8.07
CA ARG A 185 -6.30 7.93 -7.90
C ARG A 185 -5.97 9.26 -7.24
N ARG A 186 -5.20 9.26 -6.16
CA ARG A 186 -4.79 10.46 -5.43
C ARG A 186 -3.89 11.38 -6.26
N TYR A 187 -2.95 10.81 -7.00
CA TYR A 187 -2.13 11.59 -7.92
C TYR A 187 -2.96 12.29 -8.99
N THR A 188 -3.94 11.59 -9.54
CA THR A 188 -4.84 12.12 -10.56
C THR A 188 -5.71 13.25 -9.99
N GLU A 189 -6.29 13.08 -8.81
CA GLU A 189 -7.06 14.09 -8.12
C GLU A 189 -6.24 15.36 -7.88
N GLU A 190 -5.04 15.23 -7.32
CA GLU A 190 -4.16 16.38 -7.05
C GLU A 190 -3.71 17.08 -8.32
N ARG A 191 -3.43 16.33 -9.39
CA ARG A 191 -3.08 16.87 -10.70
C ARG A 191 -4.25 17.64 -11.32
N THR A 192 -5.45 17.10 -11.23
CA THR A 192 -6.66 17.75 -11.74
C THR A 192 -6.94 19.07 -11.01
N LEU A 193 -6.86 19.05 -9.68
CA LEU A 193 -7.01 20.26 -8.87
C LEU A 193 -5.94 21.33 -9.19
N ALA A 194 -4.70 20.91 -9.43
CA ALA A 194 -3.64 21.82 -9.86
C ALA A 194 -3.94 22.43 -11.25
N GLN A 195 -4.43 21.62 -12.18
CA GLN A 195 -4.81 22.08 -13.53
C GLN A 195 -6.01 23.05 -13.48
N GLU A 196 -7.03 22.77 -12.68
CA GLU A 196 -8.18 23.67 -12.48
C GLU A 196 -7.75 25.02 -11.92
N ARG A 197 -6.86 25.02 -10.93
CA ARG A 197 -6.31 26.28 -10.37
C ARG A 197 -5.52 27.07 -11.41
N LEU A 198 -4.72 26.38 -12.23
CA LEU A 198 -4.00 27.02 -13.34
C LEU A 198 -4.98 27.55 -14.40
N GLY A 199 -5.99 26.75 -14.76
CA GLY A 199 -7.03 27.17 -15.71
C GLY A 199 -7.77 28.41 -15.22
N THR A 200 -8.16 28.46 -13.94
CA THR A 200 -8.80 29.63 -13.33
C THR A 200 -7.87 30.87 -13.34
N ALA A 201 -6.59 30.67 -13.04
CA ALA A 201 -5.63 31.77 -13.05
C ALA A 201 -5.40 32.30 -14.48
N VAL A 202 -5.32 31.42 -15.48
CA VAL A 202 -5.21 31.80 -16.90
C VAL A 202 -6.48 32.50 -17.35
N ALA A 203 -7.67 32.01 -17.01
CA ALA A 203 -8.95 32.65 -17.31
C ALA A 203 -9.02 34.05 -16.73
N LEU A 204 -8.64 34.24 -15.47
CA LEU A 204 -8.58 35.57 -14.84
C LEU A 204 -7.62 36.52 -15.55
N ILE A 205 -6.44 36.03 -15.91
CA ILE A 205 -5.46 36.82 -16.68
C ILE A 205 -6.06 37.21 -18.03
N THR A 206 -6.69 36.26 -18.73
CA THR A 206 -7.30 36.52 -20.05
C THR A 206 -8.42 37.55 -19.96
N VAL A 207 -9.30 37.44 -18.95
CA VAL A 207 -10.41 38.39 -18.74
C VAL A 207 -9.90 39.80 -18.43
N LEU A 208 -8.74 39.93 -17.76
CA LEU A 208 -8.16 41.24 -17.43
C LEU A 208 -7.28 41.79 -18.57
N VAL A 209 -6.47 40.95 -19.19
CA VAL A 209 -5.48 41.41 -20.18
C VAL A 209 -6.11 41.66 -21.54
N VAL A 210 -7.07 40.85 -21.97
CA VAL A 210 -7.70 41.02 -23.30
C VAL A 210 -8.46 42.37 -23.41
N PRO A 211 -9.32 42.77 -22.46
CA PRO A 211 -9.93 44.11 -22.53
C PRO A 211 -8.91 45.24 -22.47
N LEU A 212 -7.86 45.08 -21.65
CA LEU A 212 -6.81 46.11 -21.54
C LEU A 212 -6.01 46.26 -22.83
N THR A 213 -5.72 45.17 -23.54
CA THR A 213 -5.06 45.21 -24.84
C THR A 213 -5.93 45.79 -25.92
N ILE A 214 -7.25 45.52 -25.91
CA ILE A 214 -8.21 46.14 -26.83
C ILE A 214 -8.32 47.63 -26.55
N LEU A 215 -8.44 48.03 -25.28
CA LEU A 215 -8.45 49.42 -24.87
C LEU A 215 -7.18 50.16 -25.31
N THR A 216 -6.00 49.59 -25.05
CA THR A 216 -4.73 50.18 -25.47
C THR A 216 -4.58 50.24 -26.99
N ALA A 217 -5.09 49.24 -27.73
CA ALA A 217 -5.07 49.28 -29.19
C ALA A 217 -6.00 50.38 -29.78
N VAL A 218 -7.22 50.50 -29.25
CA VAL A 218 -8.20 51.50 -29.68
C VAL A 218 -7.78 52.91 -29.26
N TYR A 219 -7.39 53.11 -28.02
CA TYR A 219 -6.93 54.43 -27.55
C TYR A 219 -5.54 54.77 -28.07
N GLY A 220 -4.68 53.78 -28.33
CA GLY A 220 -3.36 53.99 -28.94
C GLY A 220 -3.46 54.56 -30.34
N GLN A 221 -4.45 54.14 -31.14
CA GLN A 221 -4.73 54.74 -32.46
C GLN A 221 -5.30 56.16 -32.30
N ALA A 222 -6.21 56.37 -31.36
CA ALA A 222 -6.76 57.73 -31.09
C ALA A 222 -5.69 58.66 -30.52
N ILE A 223 -4.78 58.20 -29.71
CA ILE A 223 -3.66 58.94 -29.14
C ILE A 223 -2.61 59.26 -30.22
N GLN A 224 -2.32 58.39 -31.18
CA GLN A 224 -1.40 58.68 -32.28
C GLN A 224 -1.90 59.85 -33.12
N THR A 225 -3.20 60.01 -33.30
CA THR A 225 -3.78 61.14 -34.01
C THR A 225 -3.73 62.46 -33.22
N VAL A 226 -3.72 62.39 -31.88
CA VAL A 226 -3.67 63.57 -30.99
C VAL A 226 -2.22 63.91 -30.55
N THR A 227 -1.34 62.92 -30.49
CA THR A 227 0.03 63.02 -29.88
C THR A 227 1.09 63.48 -30.87
N GLN A 228 0.75 63.78 -32.11
CA GLN A 228 1.71 64.53 -32.99
C GLN A 228 2.13 65.86 -32.39
N LYS A 229 1.49 66.29 -31.28
CA LYS A 229 1.76 67.57 -30.53
C LYS A 229 2.37 67.37 -29.11
N ASN A 230 2.32 66.16 -28.46
CA ASN A 230 2.78 66.04 -27.07
C ASN A 230 3.48 64.70 -26.79
N HIS A 231 4.79 64.66 -27.01
CA HIS A 231 5.66 63.49 -26.72
C HIS A 231 5.71 63.07 -25.24
N LEU A 232 5.34 63.97 -24.29
CA LEU A 232 5.36 63.71 -22.87
C LEU A 232 4.20 62.76 -22.41
N LEU A 233 3.03 62.84 -23.01
CA LEU A 233 1.88 61.98 -22.64
C LEU A 233 2.03 60.54 -23.09
N SER A 234 2.65 60.29 -24.24
CA SER A 234 2.90 58.91 -24.73
C SER A 234 3.92 58.19 -23.88
N GLY A 235 4.97 58.88 -23.41
CA GLY A 235 5.97 58.32 -22.50
C GLY A 235 5.39 57.91 -21.15
N LEU A 236 4.40 58.69 -20.64
CA LEU A 236 3.75 58.42 -19.35
C LEU A 236 2.87 57.15 -19.39
N ILE A 237 2.13 56.94 -20.48
CA ILE A 237 1.26 55.79 -20.66
C ILE A 237 2.06 54.50 -20.84
N ILE A 238 3.14 54.55 -21.61
CA ILE A 238 4.06 53.40 -21.81
C ILE A 238 4.78 53.09 -20.49
N GLY A 239 5.23 54.07 -19.76
CA GLY A 239 5.85 53.92 -18.44
C GLY A 239 4.94 53.26 -17.41
N LEU A 240 3.64 53.67 -17.38
CA LEU A 240 2.66 53.12 -16.45
C LEU A 240 2.34 51.64 -16.77
N SER A 241 2.26 51.27 -18.03
CA SER A 241 2.03 49.87 -18.45
C SER A 241 3.23 48.97 -18.11
N ILE A 242 4.46 49.43 -18.27
CA ILE A 242 5.67 48.71 -17.93
C ILE A 242 5.80 48.49 -16.42
N VAL A 243 5.33 49.42 -15.60
CA VAL A 243 5.38 49.31 -14.13
C VAL A 243 4.20 48.51 -13.56
N ALA A 244 3.02 48.62 -14.16
CA ALA A 244 1.84 47.89 -13.70
C ALA A 244 1.97 46.36 -13.87
N THR A 245 2.62 45.90 -14.95
CA THR A 245 2.77 44.49 -15.25
C THR A 245 3.61 43.73 -14.19
N PRO A 246 4.80 44.17 -13.77
CA PRO A 246 5.57 43.48 -12.72
C PRO A 246 4.96 43.64 -11.33
N LEU A 247 4.28 44.77 -11.02
CA LEU A 247 3.56 44.95 -9.76
C LEU A 247 2.38 43.96 -9.62
N PHE A 248 1.67 43.73 -10.71
CA PHE A 248 0.61 42.73 -10.77
C PHE A 248 1.17 41.30 -10.56
N PHE A 249 2.31 40.97 -11.18
CA PHE A 249 3.01 39.69 -10.97
C PHE A 249 3.50 39.53 -9.53
N LEU A 250 3.98 40.58 -8.89
CA LEU A 250 4.42 40.56 -7.49
C LEU A 250 3.22 40.42 -6.53
N ALA A 251 2.09 41.01 -6.82
CA ALA A 251 0.85 40.86 -6.04
C ALA A 251 0.29 39.42 -6.11
N LEU A 252 0.35 38.79 -7.29
CA LEU A 252 0.00 37.37 -7.45
C LEU A 252 0.97 36.44 -6.72
N ARG A 253 2.25 36.79 -6.68
CA ARG A 253 3.26 35.99 -5.96
C ARG A 253 3.12 36.07 -4.45
N ARG A 254 2.67 37.23 -3.91
CA ARG A 254 2.39 37.41 -2.47
C ARG A 254 1.18 36.61 -1.99
N LYS A 255 0.12 36.46 -2.80
CA LYS A 255 -1.06 35.64 -2.48
C LYS A 255 -0.76 34.14 -2.43
N LYS A 256 0.39 33.64 -2.93
CA LYS A 256 0.81 32.26 -2.86
C LYS A 256 1.51 31.87 -1.54
N LYS A 257 1.68 32.80 -0.60
CA LYS A 257 2.33 32.56 0.71
C LYS A 257 1.38 32.48 1.89
N PHE A 258 0.10 32.54 1.64
CA PHE A 258 -1.00 32.27 2.57
C PHE A 258 -1.81 31.11 1.97
#